data_3ca6c3dd253d97a7bee79f3e25954b10
#
_entry.id   3ca6c3dd253d97a7bee79f3e25954b10
#
_cell.length_a   1.000
_cell.length_b   1.000
_cell.length_c   1.000
_cell.angle_alpha   90.00
_cell.angle_beta   90.00
_cell.angle_gamma   90.00
#
_symmetry.space_group_name_H-M   'P 1'
#
loop_
_entity.id
_entity.type
_entity.pdbx_description
1 polymer ?
#
loop_
_entity_poly.entity_id
_entity_poly.type
_entity_poly.pdbx_seq_one_letter_code
_entity_poly.pdbx_strand_id
1 'polypeptide(L)'
;RAQAAVERTTRAGLDAGYEYMYDCVKDKKSLVFANSREETEYLCATFRQIARERSEPDVFLIHHGNLSASIREEAEAKMKDEEIFAVTCATVTMELGIDIGRLERVLQSQAPNSVTSFLQRLGRSGRRGAPPEMMMVFREEDPLPNTPLPQLIPWELLRGIAIIQLYIEERFIEPPARRIMPMSLLFHQTLSMLAASGELAPRRLAERVLSLPPFAAVTKEDYRTLLVSMLEHEYLQMTEEKGLIVGLAGERLLKSFKFYAVFKDSEDYTVRAGSDEIGTITTPPPVGDRLALAA
;
A
#
# COMPACT_ATOMS: atom_id res chain seq x y z
N ARG A 1 -12.79 -15.73 -12.45
CA ARG A 1 -12.63 -14.88 -13.65
C ARG A 1 -11.19 -14.89 -14.18
N ALA A 2 -10.17 -14.85 -13.32
CA ALA A 2 -8.76 -14.99 -13.74
C ALA A 2 -8.47 -16.36 -14.36
N GLN A 3 -9.01 -17.44 -13.80
CA GLN A 3 -8.91 -18.79 -14.39
C GLN A 3 -9.57 -18.88 -15.77
N ALA A 4 -10.72 -18.24 -15.97
CA ALA A 4 -11.38 -18.19 -17.29
C ALA A 4 -10.57 -17.38 -18.32
N ALA A 5 -9.81 -16.37 -17.88
CA ALA A 5 -8.89 -15.64 -18.74
C ALA A 5 -7.66 -16.48 -19.11
N VAL A 6 -7.10 -17.22 -18.16
CA VAL A 6 -5.99 -18.18 -18.40
C VAL A 6 -6.42 -19.29 -19.35
N GLU A 7 -7.63 -19.84 -19.19
CA GLU A 7 -8.15 -20.87 -20.10
C GLU A 7 -8.43 -20.33 -21.52
N ARG A 8 -8.81 -19.06 -21.68
CA ARG A 8 -8.95 -18.43 -23.01
C ARG A 8 -7.59 -18.22 -23.66
N THR A 9 -6.58 -17.79 -22.90
CA THR A 9 -5.22 -17.56 -23.40
C THR A 9 -4.55 -18.85 -23.87
N THR A 10 -4.78 -19.98 -23.20
CA THR A 10 -4.24 -21.28 -23.59
C THR A 10 -4.86 -21.89 -24.86
N ARG A 11 -6.03 -21.39 -25.29
CA ARG A 11 -6.74 -21.92 -26.46
C ARG A 11 -6.72 -21.04 -27.72
N ALA A 12 -6.43 -19.74 -27.59
CA ALA A 12 -6.57 -18.76 -28.67
C ALA A 12 -5.34 -17.90 -28.96
N GLY A 13 -4.17 -18.25 -28.43
CA GLY A 13 -3.00 -17.38 -28.44
C GLY A 13 -2.99 -16.42 -27.25
N LEU A 14 -1.86 -15.79 -27.05
CA LEU A 14 -1.66 -14.81 -25.97
C LEU A 14 -2.48 -13.54 -26.25
N ASP A 15 -3.07 -12.98 -25.21
CA ASP A 15 -3.80 -11.70 -25.30
C ASP A 15 -2.84 -10.59 -25.74
N ALA A 16 -3.17 -9.92 -26.85
CA ALA A 16 -2.35 -8.89 -27.48
C ALA A 16 -1.99 -7.74 -26.51
N GLY A 17 -2.81 -7.45 -25.50
CA GLY A 17 -2.53 -6.44 -24.47
C GLY A 17 -1.36 -6.84 -23.57
N TYR A 18 -1.28 -8.12 -23.20
CA TYR A 18 -0.14 -8.61 -22.42
C TYR A 18 1.14 -8.73 -23.25
N GLU A 19 1.03 -9.14 -24.52
CA GLU A 19 2.17 -9.12 -25.42
C GLU A 19 2.74 -7.71 -25.62
N TYR A 20 1.86 -6.73 -25.78
CA TYR A 20 2.25 -5.33 -25.88
C TYR A 20 2.98 -4.85 -24.60
N MET A 21 2.40 -5.15 -23.40
CA MET A 21 3.03 -4.79 -22.13
C MET A 21 4.41 -5.46 -21.98
N TYR A 22 4.51 -6.74 -22.34
CA TYR A 22 5.77 -7.47 -22.36
C TYR A 22 6.82 -6.80 -23.24
N ASP A 23 6.48 -6.49 -24.50
CA ASP A 23 7.38 -5.83 -25.44
C ASP A 23 7.79 -4.42 -24.99
N CYS A 24 6.95 -3.74 -24.20
CA CYS A 24 7.31 -2.45 -23.62
C CYS A 24 8.40 -2.53 -22.55
N VAL A 25 8.55 -3.66 -21.86
CA VAL A 25 9.41 -3.77 -20.67
C VAL A 25 10.58 -4.75 -20.82
N LYS A 26 10.49 -5.70 -21.75
CA LYS A 26 11.46 -6.81 -21.88
C LYS A 26 12.91 -6.40 -22.07
N ASP A 27 13.17 -5.22 -22.66
CA ASP A 27 14.50 -4.71 -22.97
C ASP A 27 14.90 -3.51 -22.09
N LYS A 28 14.17 -3.24 -21.02
CA LYS A 28 14.38 -2.09 -20.13
C LYS A 28 14.25 -2.49 -18.67
N LYS A 29 15.15 -2.02 -17.83
CA LYS A 29 15.02 -2.18 -16.38
C LYS A 29 13.78 -1.45 -15.89
N SER A 30 12.72 -2.19 -15.57
CA SER A 30 11.37 -1.64 -15.43
C SER A 30 10.67 -2.09 -14.16
N LEU A 31 9.76 -1.23 -13.67
CA LEU A 31 8.70 -1.62 -12.74
C LEU A 31 7.37 -1.69 -13.47
N VAL A 32 6.63 -2.76 -13.24
CA VAL A 32 5.27 -2.96 -13.71
C VAL A 32 4.34 -2.94 -12.51
N PHE A 33 3.56 -1.88 -12.38
CA PHE A 33 2.60 -1.74 -11.28
C PHE A 33 1.23 -2.30 -11.65
N ALA A 34 0.65 -3.07 -10.72
CA ALA A 34 -0.73 -3.49 -10.72
C ALA A 34 -1.46 -2.99 -9.47
N ASN A 35 -2.79 -2.97 -9.50
CA ASN A 35 -3.59 -2.46 -8.40
C ASN A 35 -3.96 -3.54 -7.37
N SER A 36 -3.75 -4.82 -7.69
CA SER A 36 -3.98 -5.95 -6.80
C SER A 36 -2.82 -6.95 -6.82
N ARG A 37 -2.73 -7.79 -5.79
CA ARG A 37 -1.76 -8.88 -5.71
C ARG A 37 -2.02 -9.92 -6.80
N GLU A 38 -3.27 -10.31 -6.98
CA GLU A 38 -3.70 -11.28 -7.99
C GLU A 38 -3.31 -10.82 -9.40
N GLU A 39 -3.53 -9.55 -9.72
CA GLU A 39 -3.12 -8.98 -11.00
C GLU A 39 -1.59 -8.97 -11.15
N THR A 40 -0.85 -8.67 -10.07
CA THR A 40 0.62 -8.69 -10.06
C THR A 40 1.16 -10.08 -10.33
N GLU A 41 0.61 -11.10 -9.67
CA GLU A 41 0.97 -12.50 -9.86
C GLU A 41 0.64 -12.97 -11.29
N TYR A 42 -0.55 -12.62 -11.77
CA TYR A 42 -0.99 -12.94 -13.11
C TYR A 42 -0.10 -12.31 -14.19
N LEU A 43 0.23 -11.02 -14.06
CA LEU A 43 1.15 -10.33 -15.00
C LEU A 43 2.52 -10.97 -15.02
N CYS A 44 3.10 -11.25 -13.85
CA CYS A 44 4.42 -11.87 -13.76
C CYS A 44 4.43 -13.28 -14.39
N ALA A 45 3.40 -14.08 -14.09
CA ALA A 45 3.25 -15.42 -14.67
C ALA A 45 3.08 -15.38 -16.19
N THR A 46 2.27 -14.45 -16.70
CA THR A 46 2.01 -14.26 -18.12
C THR A 46 3.29 -13.82 -18.85
N PHE A 47 4.04 -12.87 -18.29
CA PHE A 47 5.30 -12.43 -18.89
C PHE A 47 6.34 -13.54 -18.94
N ARG A 48 6.44 -14.37 -17.90
CA ARG A 48 7.30 -15.56 -17.89
C ARG A 48 6.86 -16.59 -18.92
N GLN A 49 5.56 -16.73 -19.15
CA GLN A 49 5.03 -17.60 -20.20
C GLN A 49 5.43 -17.07 -21.58
N ILE A 50 5.24 -15.78 -21.87
CA ILE A 50 5.62 -15.15 -23.12
C ILE A 50 7.11 -15.31 -23.38
N ALA A 51 7.96 -15.08 -22.36
CA ALA A 51 9.40 -15.25 -22.47
C ALA A 51 9.76 -16.69 -22.89
N ARG A 52 9.15 -17.70 -22.25
CA ARG A 52 9.36 -19.11 -22.59
C ARG A 52 8.93 -19.44 -24.02
N GLU A 53 7.76 -18.98 -24.44
CA GLU A 53 7.22 -19.23 -25.80
C GLU A 53 8.10 -18.57 -26.88
N ARG A 54 8.69 -17.40 -26.58
CA ARG A 54 9.61 -16.67 -27.46
C ARG A 54 11.06 -17.10 -27.33
N SER A 55 11.38 -18.05 -26.43
CA SER A 55 12.76 -18.47 -26.10
C SER A 55 13.64 -17.30 -25.66
N GLU A 56 13.05 -16.31 -24.96
CA GLU A 56 13.71 -15.16 -24.37
C GLU A 56 14.03 -15.42 -22.89
N PRO A 57 15.03 -14.72 -22.28
CA PRO A 57 15.38 -14.90 -20.87
C PRO A 57 14.24 -14.56 -19.91
N ASP A 58 14.09 -15.33 -18.82
CA ASP A 58 13.19 -14.98 -17.72
C ASP A 58 13.87 -13.96 -16.79
N VAL A 59 13.52 -12.70 -16.98
CA VAL A 59 14.02 -11.55 -16.21
C VAL A 59 12.96 -10.98 -15.25
N PHE A 60 11.83 -11.68 -15.09
CA PHE A 60 10.66 -11.20 -14.39
C PHE A 60 10.66 -11.59 -12.93
N LEU A 61 10.54 -10.59 -12.07
CA LEU A 61 10.47 -10.68 -10.62
C LEU A 61 9.08 -10.25 -10.13
N ILE A 62 8.74 -10.65 -8.91
CA ILE A 62 7.47 -10.28 -8.27
C ILE A 62 7.72 -9.67 -6.90
N HIS A 63 6.94 -8.63 -6.55
CA HIS A 63 7.03 -7.99 -5.24
C HIS A 63 5.67 -7.51 -4.73
N HIS A 64 5.18 -8.14 -3.66
CA HIS A 64 3.98 -7.70 -2.93
C HIS A 64 4.02 -8.17 -1.46
N GLY A 65 3.15 -7.59 -0.63
CA GLY A 65 3.20 -7.75 0.83
C GLY A 65 3.04 -9.18 1.36
N ASN A 66 2.41 -10.10 0.61
CA ASN A 66 2.18 -11.47 1.05
C ASN A 66 3.31 -12.45 0.71
N LEU A 67 4.33 -11.99 -0.02
CA LEU A 67 5.50 -12.82 -0.29
C LEU A 67 6.39 -12.92 0.95
N SER A 68 7.13 -14.03 1.06
CA SER A 68 8.15 -14.19 2.10
C SER A 68 9.20 -13.07 2.00
N ALA A 69 9.83 -12.74 3.12
CA ALA A 69 10.87 -11.71 3.17
C ALA A 69 12.00 -12.01 2.18
N SER A 70 12.42 -13.29 2.09
CA SER A 70 13.50 -13.72 1.20
C SER A 70 13.23 -13.43 -0.28
N ILE A 71 12.00 -13.67 -0.76
CA ILE A 71 11.62 -13.39 -2.16
C ILE A 71 11.62 -11.88 -2.43
N ARG A 72 11.12 -11.09 -1.47
CA ARG A 72 11.08 -9.64 -1.61
C ARG A 72 12.48 -9.03 -1.62
N GLU A 73 13.33 -9.44 -0.67
CA GLU A 73 14.72 -8.99 -0.55
C GLU A 73 15.55 -9.38 -1.78
N GLU A 74 15.32 -10.57 -2.36
CA GLU A 74 15.97 -10.97 -3.60
C GLU A 74 15.56 -10.06 -4.77
N ALA A 75 14.27 -9.75 -4.91
CA ALA A 75 13.79 -8.85 -5.94
C ALA A 75 14.36 -7.43 -5.75
N GLU A 76 14.39 -6.92 -4.52
CA GLU A 76 14.97 -5.62 -4.18
C GLU A 76 16.47 -5.56 -4.49
N ALA A 77 17.23 -6.60 -4.12
CA ALA A 77 18.66 -6.68 -4.39
C ALA A 77 18.97 -6.67 -5.90
N LYS A 78 18.23 -7.49 -6.69
CA LYS A 78 18.38 -7.51 -8.15
C LYS A 78 17.98 -6.18 -8.80
N MET A 79 16.98 -5.50 -8.27
CA MET A 79 16.57 -4.18 -8.77
C MET A 79 17.57 -3.09 -8.42
N LYS A 80 18.28 -3.20 -7.30
CA LYS A 80 19.30 -2.25 -6.87
C LYS A 80 20.60 -2.39 -7.65
N ASP A 81 20.95 -3.60 -8.04
CA ASP A 81 22.18 -3.89 -8.79
C ASP A 81 22.07 -3.34 -10.23
N GLU A 82 22.92 -2.36 -10.56
CA GLU A 82 22.90 -1.69 -11.88
C GLU A 82 23.34 -2.62 -13.04
N GLU A 83 24.08 -3.69 -12.74
CA GLU A 83 24.54 -4.67 -13.74
C GLU A 83 23.49 -5.72 -14.06
N ILE A 84 22.49 -5.89 -13.18
CA ILE A 84 21.44 -6.88 -13.37
C ILE A 84 20.25 -6.26 -14.10
N PHE A 85 19.94 -6.84 -15.25
CA PHE A 85 18.71 -6.52 -15.97
C PHE A 85 17.52 -7.29 -15.37
N ALA A 86 16.51 -6.57 -14.89
CA ALA A 86 15.32 -7.16 -14.30
C ALA A 86 14.08 -6.30 -14.52
N VAL A 87 12.93 -6.98 -14.61
CA VAL A 87 11.59 -6.38 -14.64
C VAL A 87 10.81 -6.87 -13.44
N THR A 88 10.36 -5.97 -12.58
CA THR A 88 9.60 -6.36 -11.37
C THR A 88 8.14 -5.97 -11.48
N CYS A 89 7.25 -6.97 -11.40
CA CYS A 89 5.82 -6.76 -11.23
C CYS A 89 5.52 -6.50 -9.74
N ALA A 90 4.89 -5.37 -9.40
CA ALA A 90 4.71 -4.95 -8.03
C ALA A 90 3.36 -4.29 -7.76
N THR A 91 2.94 -4.34 -6.51
CA THR A 91 1.86 -3.52 -5.94
C THR A 91 2.42 -2.22 -5.36
N VAL A 92 1.65 -1.57 -4.49
CA VAL A 92 2.05 -0.37 -3.72
C VAL A 92 3.35 -0.52 -2.92
N THR A 93 3.80 -1.74 -2.69
CA THR A 93 5.02 -2.01 -1.91
C THR A 93 6.29 -1.41 -2.50
N MET A 94 6.30 -1.15 -3.80
CA MET A 94 7.43 -0.50 -4.51
C MET A 94 7.19 1.01 -4.76
N GLU A 95 6.10 1.60 -4.26
CA GLU A 95 5.83 3.04 -4.40
C GLU A 95 6.74 3.89 -3.52
N LEU A 96 7.03 3.45 -2.30
CA LEU A 96 7.74 4.22 -1.27
C LEU A 96 8.88 3.45 -0.61
N GLY A 97 9.91 4.21 -0.20
CA GLY A 97 10.88 3.78 0.81
C GLY A 97 11.97 2.81 0.36
N ILE A 98 11.90 2.25 -0.85
CA ILE A 98 12.87 1.27 -1.32
C ILE A 98 13.82 1.93 -2.32
N ASP A 99 15.12 1.77 -2.10
CA ASP A 99 16.14 2.13 -3.08
C ASP A 99 16.30 0.99 -4.09
N ILE A 100 15.69 1.18 -5.25
CA ILE A 100 15.63 0.19 -6.34
C ILE A 100 16.59 0.52 -7.51
N GLY A 101 17.53 1.43 -7.24
CA GLY A 101 18.49 1.82 -8.28
C GLY A 101 17.87 2.61 -9.44
N ARG A 102 18.50 2.55 -10.59
CA ARG A 102 18.07 3.27 -11.81
C ARG A 102 17.03 2.46 -12.56
N LEU A 103 15.85 3.06 -12.74
CA LEU A 103 14.82 2.52 -13.62
C LEU A 103 14.77 3.30 -14.91
N GLU A 104 14.56 2.57 -16.01
CA GLU A 104 14.41 3.14 -17.34
C GLU A 104 12.94 3.39 -17.64
N ARG A 105 12.03 2.55 -17.10
CA ARG A 105 10.60 2.66 -17.37
C ARG A 105 9.74 2.25 -16.17
N VAL A 106 8.63 2.90 -16.03
CA VAL A 106 7.51 2.46 -15.21
C VAL A 106 6.33 2.16 -16.13
N LEU A 107 5.77 0.96 -16.01
CA LEU A 107 4.51 0.59 -16.65
C LEU A 107 3.44 0.40 -15.57
N GLN A 108 2.26 0.91 -15.83
CA GLN A 108 1.08 0.77 -14.99
C GLN A 108 0.00 0.01 -15.73
N SER A 109 -0.41 -1.13 -15.20
CA SER A 109 -1.60 -1.86 -15.64
C SER A 109 -2.84 -1.18 -15.07
N GLN A 110 -3.76 -0.75 -15.92
CA GLN A 110 -4.96 0.03 -15.59
C GLN A 110 -4.63 1.40 -14.97
N ALA A 111 -5.62 2.17 -14.50
CA ALA A 111 -5.38 3.43 -13.84
C ALA A 111 -4.89 3.23 -12.40
N PRO A 112 -3.95 4.04 -11.88
CA PRO A 112 -3.68 4.07 -10.46
C PRO A 112 -4.91 4.53 -9.66
N ASN A 113 -4.94 4.22 -8.36
CA ASN A 113 -6.11 4.51 -7.53
C ASN A 113 -6.22 5.98 -7.09
N SER A 114 -5.15 6.77 -7.22
CA SER A 114 -5.09 8.16 -6.78
C SER A 114 -4.02 8.94 -7.55
N VAL A 115 -4.09 10.27 -7.51
CA VAL A 115 -3.04 11.15 -8.02
C VAL A 115 -1.74 10.95 -7.23
N THR A 116 -1.84 10.75 -5.92
CA THR A 116 -0.69 10.45 -5.06
C THR A 116 0.03 9.19 -5.52
N SER A 117 -0.68 8.07 -5.73
CA SER A 117 -0.09 6.84 -6.26
C SER A 117 0.52 7.03 -7.65
N PHE A 118 -0.17 7.78 -8.53
CA PHE A 118 0.37 8.14 -9.85
C PHE A 118 1.73 8.82 -9.73
N LEU A 119 1.85 9.84 -8.89
CA LEU A 119 3.09 10.59 -8.69
C LEU A 119 4.20 9.75 -8.05
N GLN A 120 3.87 8.94 -7.07
CA GLN A 120 4.83 8.06 -6.40
C GLN A 120 5.42 7.02 -7.36
N ARG A 121 4.57 6.44 -8.24
CA ARG A 121 4.99 5.51 -9.29
C ARG A 121 5.80 6.21 -10.37
N LEU A 122 5.33 7.35 -10.88
CA LEU A 122 6.03 8.16 -11.87
C LEU A 122 7.43 8.55 -11.38
N GLY A 123 7.55 8.97 -10.11
CA GLY A 123 8.81 9.35 -9.46
C GLY A 123 9.82 8.20 -9.28
N ARG A 124 9.46 6.96 -9.64
CA ARG A 124 10.39 5.83 -9.69
C ARG A 124 11.27 5.81 -10.93
N SER A 125 10.85 6.47 -12.03
CA SER A 125 11.64 6.66 -13.26
C SER A 125 12.26 8.05 -13.31
N GLY A 126 13.12 8.31 -14.30
CA GLY A 126 13.63 9.64 -14.62
C GLY A 126 14.69 10.21 -13.67
N ARG A 127 15.42 9.40 -12.93
CA ARG A 127 16.48 9.86 -12.03
C ARG A 127 17.72 10.35 -12.81
N ARG A 128 18.47 11.32 -12.22
CA ARG A 128 19.72 11.91 -12.76
C ARG A 128 19.55 12.74 -14.05
N GLY A 129 18.47 13.52 -14.13
CA GLY A 129 18.29 14.52 -15.19
C GLY A 129 17.50 14.05 -16.42
N ALA A 130 17.14 12.78 -16.52
CA ALA A 130 16.18 12.31 -17.49
C ALA A 130 14.74 12.56 -16.98
N PRO A 131 13.80 12.99 -17.85
CA PRO A 131 12.41 13.15 -17.44
C PRO A 131 11.81 11.78 -17.02
N PRO A 132 10.91 11.77 -16.02
CA PRO A 132 10.22 10.55 -15.65
C PRO A 132 9.30 10.07 -16.77
N GLU A 133 9.34 8.77 -17.05
CA GLU A 133 8.49 8.12 -18.06
C GLU A 133 7.61 7.07 -17.39
N MET A 134 6.30 7.16 -17.62
CA MET A 134 5.34 6.17 -17.18
C MET A 134 4.38 5.86 -18.32
N MET A 135 4.24 4.58 -18.62
CA MET A 135 3.25 4.06 -19.56
C MET A 135 2.06 3.52 -18.78
N MET A 136 0.87 3.94 -19.16
CA MET A 136 -0.37 3.33 -18.65
C MET A 136 -1.01 2.51 -19.77
N VAL A 137 -1.32 1.26 -19.48
CA VAL A 137 -1.96 0.35 -20.42
C VAL A 137 -3.34 -0.02 -19.88
N PHE A 138 -4.36 0.36 -20.64
CA PHE A 138 -5.76 0.08 -20.31
C PHE A 138 -6.22 -1.11 -21.14
N ARG A 139 -6.82 -2.08 -20.47
CA ARG A 139 -7.40 -3.26 -21.08
C ARG A 139 -8.91 -3.22 -20.88
N GLU A 140 -9.64 -3.32 -21.96
CA GLU A 140 -11.08 -3.33 -21.98
C GLU A 140 -11.55 -4.64 -22.61
N GLU A 141 -12.68 -5.14 -22.13
CA GLU A 141 -13.32 -6.30 -22.74
C GLU A 141 -14.19 -5.83 -23.91
N ASP A 142 -14.16 -6.58 -25.01
CA ASP A 142 -15.06 -6.34 -26.12
C ASP A 142 -16.52 -6.49 -25.68
N PRO A 143 -17.40 -5.53 -26.00
CA PRO A 143 -18.78 -5.58 -25.55
C PRO A 143 -19.53 -6.72 -26.24
N LEU A 144 -20.29 -7.47 -25.48
CA LEU A 144 -21.24 -8.45 -25.99
C LEU A 144 -22.57 -7.75 -26.36
N PRO A 145 -23.43 -8.37 -27.26
CA PRO A 145 -24.69 -7.76 -27.68
C PRO A 145 -25.63 -7.32 -26.54
N ASN A 146 -25.54 -7.97 -25.36
CA ASN A 146 -26.37 -7.69 -24.20
C ASN A 146 -25.59 -6.99 -23.04
N THR A 147 -24.41 -6.42 -23.31
CA THR A 147 -23.62 -5.74 -22.29
C THR A 147 -24.37 -4.50 -21.78
N PRO A 148 -24.62 -4.36 -20.47
CA PRO A 148 -25.26 -3.19 -19.89
C PRO A 148 -24.47 -1.89 -20.16
N LEU A 149 -25.18 -0.77 -20.40
CA LEU A 149 -24.57 0.53 -20.71
C LEU A 149 -23.41 0.93 -19.78
N PRO A 150 -23.47 0.76 -18.44
CA PRO A 150 -22.35 1.12 -17.58
C PRO A 150 -21.06 0.34 -17.85
N GLN A 151 -21.16 -0.87 -18.39
CA GLN A 151 -20.01 -1.71 -18.73
C GLN A 151 -19.41 -1.39 -20.11
N LEU A 152 -20.11 -0.59 -20.92
CA LEU A 152 -19.61 -0.07 -22.21
C LEU A 152 -18.68 1.15 -22.02
N ILE A 153 -18.67 1.74 -20.83
CA ILE A 153 -17.88 2.92 -20.55
C ILE A 153 -16.47 2.48 -20.11
N PRO A 154 -15.40 3.00 -20.77
CA PRO A 154 -14.02 2.66 -20.44
C PRO A 154 -13.58 3.36 -19.15
N TRP A 155 -14.08 2.90 -18.01
CA TRP A 155 -13.88 3.55 -16.71
C TRP A 155 -12.41 3.68 -16.31
N GLU A 156 -11.60 2.69 -16.61
CA GLU A 156 -10.17 2.71 -16.28
C GLU A 156 -9.42 3.76 -17.10
N LEU A 157 -9.74 3.87 -18.39
CA LEU A 157 -9.19 4.92 -19.25
C LEU A 157 -9.62 6.32 -18.79
N LEU A 158 -10.92 6.50 -18.51
CA LEU A 158 -11.44 7.78 -18.01
C LEU A 158 -10.81 8.16 -16.68
N ARG A 159 -10.64 7.20 -15.75
CA ARG A 159 -9.95 7.42 -14.49
C ARG A 159 -8.50 7.82 -14.70
N GLY A 160 -7.79 7.16 -15.60
CA GLY A 160 -6.42 7.51 -15.94
C GLY A 160 -6.30 8.94 -16.51
N ILE A 161 -7.18 9.33 -17.45
CA ILE A 161 -7.25 10.68 -17.99
C ILE A 161 -7.54 11.69 -16.87
N ALA A 162 -8.53 11.43 -16.02
CA ALA A 162 -8.89 12.31 -14.91
C ALA A 162 -7.74 12.53 -13.92
N ILE A 163 -6.99 11.47 -13.58
CA ILE A 163 -5.81 11.58 -12.70
C ILE A 163 -4.75 12.49 -13.31
N ILE A 164 -4.48 12.33 -14.60
CA ILE A 164 -3.50 13.18 -15.31
C ILE A 164 -3.97 14.63 -15.36
N GLN A 165 -5.24 14.89 -15.68
CA GLN A 165 -5.81 16.23 -15.72
C GLN A 165 -5.79 16.90 -14.36
N LEU A 166 -6.25 16.23 -13.32
CA LEU A 166 -6.20 16.73 -11.94
C LEU A 166 -4.77 17.15 -11.54
N TYR A 167 -3.76 16.40 -11.93
CA TYR A 167 -2.39 16.77 -11.62
C TYR A 167 -1.86 17.91 -12.49
N ILE A 168 -2.07 17.85 -13.82
CA ILE A 168 -1.48 18.82 -14.75
C ILE A 168 -2.21 20.17 -14.70
N GLU A 169 -3.54 20.15 -14.71
CA GLU A 169 -4.39 21.35 -14.80
C GLU A 169 -4.65 21.96 -13.43
N GLU A 170 -5.06 21.12 -12.45
CA GLU A 170 -5.49 21.59 -11.13
C GLU A 170 -4.36 21.58 -10.09
N ARG A 171 -3.23 20.97 -10.38
CA ARG A 171 -2.15 20.72 -9.40
C ARG A 171 -2.67 20.03 -8.14
N PHE A 172 -3.74 19.26 -8.29
CA PHE A 172 -4.38 18.55 -7.20
C PHE A 172 -3.53 17.36 -6.74
N ILE A 173 -3.43 17.21 -5.43
CA ILE A 173 -2.94 16.02 -4.75
C ILE A 173 -3.89 15.76 -3.59
N GLU A 174 -4.27 14.53 -3.37
CA GLU A 174 -5.17 14.16 -2.27
C GLU A 174 -4.64 14.66 -0.94
N PRO A 175 -5.40 15.46 -0.20
CA PRO A 175 -4.99 15.89 1.13
C PRO A 175 -4.97 14.68 2.08
N PRO A 176 -4.10 14.69 3.10
CA PRO A 176 -4.10 13.66 4.13
C PRO A 176 -5.49 13.54 4.77
N ALA A 177 -6.00 12.31 4.88
CA ALA A 177 -7.27 12.06 5.56
C ALA A 177 -7.17 12.51 7.02
N ARG A 178 -7.84 13.59 7.36
CA ARG A 178 -7.91 14.08 8.75
C ARG A 178 -8.99 13.31 9.48
N ARG A 179 -8.61 12.56 10.49
CA ARG A 179 -9.57 11.98 11.44
C ARG A 179 -10.01 13.05 12.40
N ILE A 180 -11.31 13.14 12.65
CA ILE A 180 -11.89 14.10 13.60
C ILE A 180 -11.38 13.84 15.01
N MET A 181 -11.28 12.58 15.40
CA MET A 181 -10.83 12.13 16.73
C MET A 181 -9.66 11.13 16.59
N PRO A 182 -8.41 11.59 16.40
CA PRO A 182 -7.25 10.70 16.23
C PRO A 182 -6.73 10.22 17.60
N MET A 183 -7.54 9.47 18.38
CA MET A 183 -7.24 9.11 19.77
C MET A 183 -5.97 8.30 19.95
N SER A 184 -5.68 7.36 19.03
CA SER A 184 -4.42 6.59 19.08
C SER A 184 -3.20 7.50 18.92
N LEU A 185 -3.25 8.44 17.97
CA LEU A 185 -2.17 9.40 17.77
C LEU A 185 -2.03 10.35 18.98
N LEU A 186 -3.15 10.79 19.56
CA LEU A 186 -3.19 11.61 20.76
C LEU A 186 -2.53 10.91 21.96
N PHE A 187 -2.84 9.62 22.16
CA PHE A 187 -2.21 8.77 23.18
C PHE A 187 -0.70 8.68 22.97
N HIS A 188 -0.26 8.32 21.78
CA HIS A 188 1.19 8.22 21.47
C HIS A 188 1.91 9.56 21.62
N GLN A 189 1.29 10.65 21.17
CA GLN A 189 1.89 11.98 21.29
C GLN A 189 1.99 12.44 22.74
N THR A 190 1.02 12.08 23.58
CA THR A 190 1.06 12.36 25.02
C THR A 190 2.25 11.67 25.70
N LEU A 191 2.43 10.37 25.43
CA LEU A 191 3.58 9.62 25.95
C LEU A 191 4.91 10.16 25.43
N SER A 192 4.99 10.46 24.13
CA SER A 192 6.18 11.00 23.49
C SER A 192 6.60 12.34 24.10
N MET A 193 5.63 13.22 24.35
CA MET A 193 5.87 14.53 24.95
C MET A 193 6.42 14.41 26.38
N LEU A 194 5.86 13.49 27.18
CA LEU A 194 6.33 13.23 28.54
C LEU A 194 7.69 12.55 28.55
N ALA A 195 7.92 11.59 27.66
CA ALA A 195 9.23 10.95 27.53
C ALA A 195 10.35 11.94 27.20
N ALA A 196 10.05 12.95 26.36
CA ALA A 196 11.00 14.00 26.00
C ALA A 196 11.19 15.07 27.08
N SER A 197 10.17 15.33 27.90
CA SER A 197 10.15 16.42 28.87
C SER A 197 10.42 15.99 30.32
N GLY A 198 10.36 14.70 30.62
CA GLY A 198 10.40 14.10 31.94
C GLY A 198 9.07 14.28 32.67
N GLU A 199 8.92 15.37 33.42
CA GLU A 199 7.72 15.70 34.16
C GLU A 199 7.06 16.97 33.62
N LEU A 200 5.71 16.94 33.48
CA LEU A 200 4.90 18.09 33.10
C LEU A 200 3.65 18.21 33.93
N ALA A 201 3.28 19.42 34.34
CA ALA A 201 1.95 19.66 34.86
C ALA A 201 0.89 19.36 33.82
N PRO A 202 -0.29 18.76 34.20
CA PRO A 202 -1.33 18.36 33.26
C PRO A 202 -1.78 19.46 32.29
N ARG A 203 -1.86 20.70 32.80
CA ARG A 203 -2.21 21.87 31.98
C ARG A 203 -1.18 22.15 30.90
N ARG A 204 0.10 22.11 31.23
CA ARG A 204 1.19 22.34 30.26
C ARG A 204 1.28 21.24 29.22
N LEU A 205 1.04 19.99 29.64
CA LEU A 205 0.98 18.87 28.73
C LEU A 205 -0.17 19.05 27.73
N ALA A 206 -1.37 19.41 28.22
CA ALA A 206 -2.52 19.69 27.36
C ALA A 206 -2.26 20.85 26.38
N GLU A 207 -1.69 21.95 26.84
CA GLU A 207 -1.36 23.08 25.97
C GLU A 207 -0.40 22.69 24.85
N ARG A 208 0.63 21.87 25.15
CA ARG A 208 1.62 21.43 24.16
C ARG A 208 1.05 20.40 23.15
N VAL A 209 0.30 19.45 23.66
CA VAL A 209 -0.23 18.37 22.80
C VAL A 209 -1.38 18.88 21.94
N LEU A 210 -2.36 19.60 22.52
CA LEU A 210 -3.52 20.09 21.78
C LEU A 210 -3.20 21.26 20.82
N SER A 211 -2.04 21.90 20.95
CA SER A 211 -1.59 22.91 19.97
C SER A 211 -1.19 22.31 18.63
N LEU A 212 -0.99 21.01 18.55
CA LEU A 212 -0.59 20.35 17.32
C LEU A 212 -1.78 20.25 16.33
N PRO A 213 -1.57 20.55 15.04
CA PRO A 213 -2.67 20.61 14.05
C PRO A 213 -3.55 19.38 13.96
N PRO A 214 -3.07 18.13 14.12
CA PRO A 214 -3.94 16.96 14.08
C PRO A 214 -5.01 16.90 15.16
N PHE A 215 -4.82 17.65 16.27
CA PHE A 215 -5.69 17.63 17.44
C PHE A 215 -6.62 18.85 17.55
N ALA A 216 -6.71 19.66 16.50
CA ALA A 216 -7.51 20.88 16.50
C ALA A 216 -9.00 20.66 16.83
N ALA A 217 -9.53 19.46 16.56
CA ALA A 217 -10.92 19.10 16.87
C ALA A 217 -11.09 18.41 18.25
N VAL A 218 -9.99 18.10 18.95
CA VAL A 218 -10.03 17.44 20.25
C VAL A 218 -10.34 18.47 21.34
N THR A 219 -11.40 18.23 22.12
CA THR A 219 -11.73 19.11 23.24
C THR A 219 -10.83 18.85 24.46
N LYS A 220 -10.77 19.83 25.36
CA LYS A 220 -10.04 19.64 26.63
C LYS A 220 -10.64 18.53 27.48
N GLU A 221 -11.96 18.32 27.37
CA GLU A 221 -12.65 17.27 28.11
C GLU A 221 -12.33 15.87 27.55
N ASP A 222 -12.30 15.72 26.23
CA ASP A 222 -11.85 14.47 25.59
C ASP A 222 -10.42 14.13 25.99
N TYR A 223 -9.53 15.14 25.99
CA TYR A 223 -8.15 14.94 26.41
C TYR A 223 -8.03 14.59 27.89
N ARG A 224 -8.83 15.22 28.76
CA ARG A 224 -8.90 14.87 30.19
C ARG A 224 -9.32 13.43 30.39
N THR A 225 -10.37 12.99 29.68
CA THR A 225 -10.85 11.60 29.71
C THR A 225 -9.72 10.63 29.32
N LEU A 226 -8.98 10.95 28.26
CA LEU A 226 -7.81 10.16 27.88
C LEU A 226 -6.74 10.12 28.99
N LEU A 227 -6.38 11.26 29.58
CA LEU A 227 -5.38 11.29 30.64
C LEU A 227 -5.79 10.48 31.87
N VAL A 228 -7.07 10.52 32.25
CA VAL A 228 -7.61 9.70 33.35
C VAL A 228 -7.46 8.22 33.02
N SER A 229 -7.87 7.80 31.83
CA SER A 229 -7.72 6.41 31.39
C SER A 229 -6.24 5.98 31.34
N MET A 230 -5.34 6.85 30.90
CA MET A 230 -3.90 6.56 30.89
C MET A 230 -3.32 6.40 32.30
N LEU A 231 -3.82 7.14 33.30
CA LEU A 231 -3.45 6.98 34.69
C LEU A 231 -3.98 5.66 35.27
N GLU A 232 -5.25 5.32 35.00
CA GLU A 232 -5.88 4.07 35.47
C GLU A 232 -5.17 2.82 34.93
N HIS A 233 -4.61 2.89 33.71
CA HIS A 233 -3.90 1.79 33.06
C HIS A 233 -2.37 1.87 33.23
N GLU A 234 -1.85 2.69 34.16
CA GLU A 234 -0.42 2.85 34.46
C GLU A 234 0.45 3.29 33.28
N TYR A 235 -0.12 3.84 32.21
CA TYR A 235 0.65 4.50 31.15
C TYR A 235 1.24 5.81 31.62
N LEU A 236 0.56 6.49 32.54
CA LEU A 236 1.01 7.69 33.23
C LEU A 236 0.98 7.46 34.73
N GLN A 237 1.79 8.24 35.44
CA GLN A 237 1.80 8.30 36.88
C GLN A 237 1.78 9.77 37.33
N MET A 238 1.07 10.06 38.41
CA MET A 238 1.06 11.39 39.02
C MET A 238 2.11 11.44 40.13
N THR A 239 2.92 12.51 40.14
CA THR A 239 3.91 12.78 41.19
C THR A 239 3.25 13.44 42.40
N GLU A 240 3.98 13.50 43.53
CA GLU A 240 3.54 14.20 44.74
C GLU A 240 3.33 15.72 44.49
N GLU A 241 4.05 16.30 43.54
CA GLU A 241 3.92 17.70 43.10
C GLU A 241 2.78 17.92 42.08
N LYS A 242 1.95 16.90 41.86
CA LYS A 242 0.84 16.90 40.85
C LYS A 242 1.30 17.08 39.41
N GLY A 243 2.53 16.72 39.12
CA GLY A 243 3.04 16.54 37.76
C GLY A 243 2.66 15.18 37.18
N LEU A 244 2.71 15.05 35.89
CA LEU A 244 2.57 13.78 35.17
C LEU A 244 3.92 13.31 34.65
N ILE A 245 4.22 12.05 34.87
CA ILE A 245 5.36 11.33 34.32
C ILE A 245 4.90 10.10 33.58
N VAL A 246 5.77 9.50 32.78
CA VAL A 246 5.49 8.21 32.15
C VAL A 246 5.41 7.14 33.22
N GLY A 247 4.33 6.37 33.24
CA GLY A 247 4.13 5.23 34.14
C GLY A 247 4.77 3.95 33.64
N LEU A 248 4.69 2.89 34.43
CA LEU A 248 5.40 1.64 34.18
C LEU A 248 4.97 0.96 32.85
N ALA A 249 3.67 0.96 32.56
CA ALA A 249 3.13 0.45 31.30
C ALA A 249 3.55 1.32 30.10
N GLY A 250 3.60 2.64 30.30
CA GLY A 250 4.09 3.60 29.32
C GLY A 250 5.57 3.40 28.97
N GLU A 251 6.43 3.16 29.96
CA GLU A 251 7.85 2.89 29.74
C GLU A 251 8.07 1.60 28.92
N ARG A 252 7.30 0.55 29.21
CA ARG A 252 7.37 -0.70 28.44
C ARG A 252 7.01 -0.47 26.98
N LEU A 253 5.96 0.33 26.73
CA LEU A 253 5.50 0.67 25.39
C LEU A 253 6.54 1.51 24.65
N LEU A 254 7.12 2.53 25.28
CA LEU A 254 8.16 3.39 24.70
C LEU A 254 9.42 2.63 24.27
N LYS A 255 9.76 1.55 24.98
CA LYS A 255 10.88 0.65 24.64
C LYS A 255 10.55 -0.31 23.49
N SER A 256 9.26 -0.42 23.08
CA SER A 256 8.83 -1.29 22.00
C SER A 256 8.91 -0.58 20.66
N PHE A 257 9.37 -1.30 19.62
CA PHE A 257 9.34 -0.80 18.24
C PHE A 257 7.92 -0.44 17.78
N LYS A 258 6.89 -1.10 18.31
CA LYS A 258 5.47 -0.81 18.02
C LYS A 258 5.05 0.62 18.39
N PHE A 259 5.78 1.29 19.29
CA PHE A 259 5.49 2.67 19.65
C PHE A 259 5.72 3.65 18.50
N TYR A 260 6.68 3.37 17.64
CA TYR A 260 7.09 4.26 16.54
C TYR A 260 6.24 4.09 15.27
N ALA A 261 5.38 3.09 15.22
CA ALA A 261 4.55 2.78 14.06
C ALA A 261 3.08 2.73 14.45
N VAL A 262 2.35 3.85 14.28
CA VAL A 262 0.91 3.93 14.55
C VAL A 262 0.15 3.65 13.27
N PHE A 263 0.11 2.38 12.84
CA PHE A 263 -0.71 1.93 11.75
C PHE A 263 -2.02 1.33 12.27
N LYS A 264 -3.07 1.45 11.47
CA LYS A 264 -4.29 0.71 11.74
C LYS A 264 -3.99 -0.75 11.44
N ASP A 265 -3.98 -1.60 12.47
CA ASP A 265 -3.97 -3.04 12.26
C ASP A 265 -5.28 -3.43 11.54
N SER A 266 -5.17 -4.17 10.44
CA SER A 266 -6.32 -4.87 9.88
C SER A 266 -6.66 -6.00 10.84
N GLU A 267 -7.94 -6.13 11.19
CA GLU A 267 -8.40 -7.33 11.88
C GLU A 267 -8.36 -8.48 10.86
N ASP A 268 -7.37 -9.36 11.00
CA ASP A 268 -7.28 -10.54 10.20
C ASP A 268 -8.04 -11.68 10.88
N TYR A 269 -8.97 -12.29 10.15
CA TYR A 269 -9.74 -13.44 10.61
C TYR A 269 -9.08 -14.71 10.09
N THR A 270 -8.66 -15.58 11.01
CA THR A 270 -8.08 -16.88 10.64
C THR A 270 -9.19 -17.82 10.17
N VAL A 271 -9.05 -18.34 8.96
CA VAL A 271 -9.95 -19.35 8.39
C VAL A 271 -9.42 -20.74 8.74
N ARG A 272 -10.24 -21.57 9.36
CA ARG A 272 -9.89 -22.95 9.76
C ARG A 272 -10.88 -23.97 9.21
N ALA A 273 -10.38 -25.13 8.79
CA ALA A 273 -11.18 -26.32 8.53
C ALA A 273 -10.92 -27.34 9.65
N GLY A 274 -11.80 -27.41 10.65
CA GLY A 274 -11.56 -28.19 11.85
C GLY A 274 -10.38 -27.63 12.66
N SER A 275 -9.31 -28.42 12.82
CA SER A 275 -8.07 -27.99 13.49
C SER A 275 -7.07 -27.28 12.59
N ASP A 276 -7.23 -27.40 11.27
CA ASP A 276 -6.22 -26.96 10.31
C ASP A 276 -6.45 -25.50 9.90
N GLU A 277 -5.40 -24.69 9.97
CA GLU A 277 -5.42 -23.31 9.52
C GLU A 277 -5.21 -23.27 8.01
N ILE A 278 -6.21 -22.70 7.29
CA ILE A 278 -6.22 -22.61 5.83
C ILE A 278 -5.60 -21.29 5.36
N GLY A 279 -5.80 -20.21 6.12
CA GLY A 279 -5.31 -18.89 5.78
C GLY A 279 -5.99 -17.76 6.57
N THR A 280 -5.78 -16.54 6.13
CA THR A 280 -6.37 -15.35 6.75
C THR A 280 -7.18 -14.54 5.74
N ILE A 281 -8.27 -13.92 6.21
CA ILE A 281 -9.10 -12.98 5.44
C ILE A 281 -9.26 -11.68 6.22
N THR A 282 -9.27 -10.54 5.54
CA THR A 282 -9.42 -9.22 6.15
C THR A 282 -10.87 -8.79 6.33
N THR A 283 -11.79 -9.42 5.60
CA THR A 283 -13.23 -9.14 5.68
C THR A 283 -13.99 -10.46 5.82
N PRO A 284 -14.68 -10.68 6.93
CA PRO A 284 -15.46 -11.90 7.09
C PRO A 284 -16.60 -11.91 6.06
N PRO A 285 -16.94 -13.07 5.46
CA PRO A 285 -18.09 -13.18 4.58
C PRO A 285 -19.38 -12.92 5.36
N PRO A 286 -20.46 -12.50 4.70
CA PRO A 286 -21.78 -12.41 5.31
C PRO A 286 -22.17 -13.75 5.93
N VAL A 287 -22.97 -13.68 7.02
CA VAL A 287 -23.46 -14.89 7.70
C VAL A 287 -24.28 -15.74 6.75
N GLY A 288 -23.88 -16.98 6.55
CA GLY A 288 -24.53 -17.93 5.64
C GLY A 288 -23.83 -18.13 4.30
N ASP A 289 -22.86 -17.29 3.96
CA ASP A 289 -22.06 -17.49 2.75
C ASP A 289 -21.03 -18.61 2.95
N ARG A 290 -20.74 -19.31 1.86
CA ARG A 290 -19.71 -20.35 1.82
C ARG A 290 -18.42 -19.79 1.26
N LEU A 291 -17.32 -19.97 1.99
CA LEU A 291 -16.00 -19.75 1.45
C LEU A 291 -15.64 -20.92 0.53
N ALA A 292 -15.50 -20.65 -0.77
CA ALA A 292 -14.93 -21.62 -1.70
C ALA A 292 -13.41 -21.48 -1.62
N LEU A 293 -12.72 -22.52 -1.18
CA LEU A 293 -11.27 -22.62 -1.33
C LEU A 293 -10.98 -22.84 -2.82
N ALA A 294 -10.19 -21.97 -3.41
CA ALA A 294 -9.58 -22.25 -4.70
C ALA A 294 -8.55 -23.35 -4.48
N ALA A 295 -8.82 -24.54 -5.03
CA ALA A 295 -7.89 -25.65 -5.04
C ALA A 295 -6.77 -25.38 -6.06
#